data_5066476dc2dcb2d4290acf3fb310acd8
#
_entry.id   5066476dc2dcb2d4290acf3fb310acd8
#
_cell.length_a   1.000
_cell.length_b   1.000
_cell.length_c   1.000
_cell.angle_alpha   90.00
_cell.angle_beta   90.00
_cell.angle_gamma   90.00
#
_symmetry.space_group_name_H-M   'P 1'
#
loop_
_entity.id
_entity.type
_entity.pdbx_description
1 polymer ?
#
loop_
_entity_poly.entity_id
_entity_poly.type
_entity_poly.pdbx_seq_one_letter_code
_entity_poly.pdbx_strand_id
1 'polypeptide(L)'
;MPKLKKILFPIFCLIEATLFFIILFAPLSFLMGNILRFSTVAPAMVFGWICLEQNPYFVICAALTFTCIADFLLEIVQPPERSMATTCFLVAQFIYASYICSFAFNAAETIAHLSIRAVITIVAGVIVFKVLKDKADYLSLVSVVYFANLVLNIVFSFIHIKDHPLAAIGFLLFALCDLNVGLSVGVATGYIDIRGPLYDFLFGSRLDFIWLCYIPSQTLLCSEIYFQQSKSRA
;
A
#
# COMPACT_ATOMS: atom_id res chain seq x y z
N MET A 1 6.66 19.26 -19.05
CA MET A 1 5.52 19.26 -18.12
C MET A 1 4.81 20.60 -18.14
N PRO A 2 3.48 20.63 -18.18
CA PRO A 2 2.77 21.90 -18.02
C PRO A 2 3.19 22.55 -16.69
N LYS A 3 3.33 23.89 -16.71
CA LYS A 3 3.76 24.69 -15.54
C LYS A 3 2.95 24.35 -14.26
N LEU A 4 1.69 24.03 -14.44
CA LEU A 4 0.77 23.66 -13.35
C LEU A 4 1.27 22.46 -12.51
N LYS A 5 1.73 21.38 -13.14
CA LYS A 5 2.19 20.17 -12.41
C LYS A 5 3.45 20.44 -11.58
N LYS A 6 4.33 21.31 -12.05
CA LYS A 6 5.52 21.73 -11.29
C LYS A 6 5.16 22.53 -10.03
N ILE A 7 4.03 23.21 -10.04
CA ILE A 7 3.52 23.96 -8.88
C ILE A 7 2.74 23.01 -7.95
N LEU A 8 1.94 22.12 -8.52
CA LEU A 8 1.10 21.21 -7.72
C LEU A 8 1.91 20.17 -6.95
N PHE A 9 3.05 19.71 -7.47
CA PHE A 9 3.87 18.70 -6.79
C PHE A 9 4.37 19.15 -5.41
N PRO A 10 5.00 20.32 -5.23
CA PRO A 10 5.39 20.78 -3.90
C PRO A 10 4.20 21.05 -2.98
N ILE A 11 3.04 21.47 -3.52
CA ILE A 11 1.81 21.63 -2.74
C ILE A 11 1.33 20.27 -2.23
N PHE A 12 1.30 19.26 -3.09
CA PHE A 12 0.98 17.89 -2.71
C PHE A 12 1.92 17.38 -1.61
N CYS A 13 3.23 17.52 -1.78
CA CYS A 13 4.21 17.12 -0.77
C CYS A 13 4.01 17.85 0.57
N LEU A 14 3.64 19.13 0.52
CA LEU A 14 3.36 19.92 1.72
C LEU A 14 2.09 19.43 2.44
N ILE A 15 1.04 19.09 1.70
CA ILE A 15 -0.20 18.51 2.25
C ILE A 15 0.13 17.19 2.95
N GLU A 16 0.81 16.27 2.26
CA GLU A 16 1.18 14.97 2.83
C GLU A 16 2.08 15.09 4.07
N ALA A 17 3.09 15.97 4.02
CA ALA A 17 3.93 16.25 5.18
C ALA A 17 3.12 16.81 6.36
N THR A 18 2.20 17.73 6.09
CA THR A 18 1.34 18.31 7.13
C THR A 18 0.45 17.25 7.77
N LEU A 19 -0.22 16.41 6.98
CA LEU A 19 -1.03 15.30 7.47
C LEU A 19 -0.21 14.30 8.28
N PHE A 20 0.99 13.96 7.78
CA PHE A 20 1.93 13.09 8.48
C PHE A 20 2.25 13.59 9.89
N PHE A 21 2.65 14.86 10.04
CA PHE A 21 2.97 15.42 11.34
C PHE A 21 1.75 15.53 12.26
N ILE A 22 0.59 15.90 11.73
CA ILE A 22 -0.64 15.97 12.53
C ILE A 22 -1.03 14.59 13.05
N ILE A 23 -1.02 13.56 12.21
CA ILE A 23 -1.43 12.19 12.58
C ILE A 23 -0.47 11.61 13.61
N LEU A 24 0.83 11.84 13.48
CA LEU A 24 1.83 11.26 14.37
C LEU A 24 1.95 11.97 15.72
N PHE A 25 1.69 13.28 15.79
CA PHE A 25 2.05 14.07 16.97
C PHE A 25 0.88 14.82 17.62
N ALA A 26 -0.25 15.00 16.92
CA ALA A 26 -1.38 15.69 17.53
C ALA A 26 -2.28 14.73 18.32
N PRO A 27 -2.80 15.16 19.47
CA PRO A 27 -3.80 14.41 20.21
C PRO A 27 -5.15 14.49 19.47
N LEU A 28 -5.47 13.45 18.69
CA LEU A 28 -6.68 13.39 17.87
C LEU A 28 -7.79 12.66 18.60
N SER A 29 -9.04 13.16 18.50
CA SER A 29 -10.21 12.36 18.84
C SER A 29 -10.38 11.23 17.84
N PHE A 30 -11.09 10.16 18.22
CA PHE A 30 -11.32 8.99 17.36
C PHE A 30 -11.86 9.37 15.97
N LEU A 31 -12.92 10.17 15.92
CA LEU A 31 -13.52 10.58 14.64
C LEU A 31 -12.57 11.45 13.80
N MET A 32 -11.90 12.41 14.43
CA MET A 32 -10.94 13.27 13.72
C MET A 32 -9.76 12.45 13.22
N GLY A 33 -9.28 11.49 14.01
CA GLY A 33 -8.22 10.57 13.62
C GLY A 33 -8.60 9.81 12.35
N ASN A 34 -9.76 9.19 12.30
CA ASN A 34 -10.23 8.44 11.14
C ASN A 34 -10.34 9.31 9.88
N ILE A 35 -10.93 10.51 10.00
CA ILE A 35 -11.05 11.44 8.87
C ILE A 35 -9.66 11.85 8.34
N LEU A 36 -8.73 12.20 9.23
CA LEU A 36 -7.38 12.59 8.83
C LEU A 36 -6.61 11.42 8.19
N ARG A 37 -6.74 10.22 8.72
CA ARG A 37 -6.13 9.00 8.17
C ARG A 37 -6.61 8.73 6.74
N PHE A 38 -7.92 8.71 6.53
CA PHE A 38 -8.48 8.63 5.17
C PHE A 38 -7.98 9.77 4.27
N SER A 39 -7.84 10.99 4.82
CA SER A 39 -7.38 12.17 4.06
C SER A 39 -5.92 12.09 3.61
N THR A 40 -5.14 11.08 4.00
CA THR A 40 -3.76 10.91 3.50
C THR A 40 -3.69 10.25 2.14
N VAL A 41 -4.63 9.39 1.81
CA VAL A 41 -4.64 8.69 0.51
C VAL A 41 -5.40 9.46 -0.56
N ALA A 42 -6.43 10.19 -0.18
CA ALA A 42 -7.24 10.95 -1.12
C ALA A 42 -6.43 11.99 -1.93
N PRO A 43 -5.52 12.80 -1.34
CA PRO A 43 -4.66 13.70 -2.11
C PRO A 43 -3.69 12.95 -3.03
N ALA A 44 -3.12 11.82 -2.60
CA ALA A 44 -2.24 11.01 -3.44
C ALA A 44 -2.97 10.48 -4.68
N MET A 45 -4.20 9.97 -4.50
CA MET A 45 -5.06 9.55 -5.60
C MET A 45 -5.36 10.72 -6.55
N VAL A 46 -5.85 11.85 -6.03
CA VAL A 46 -6.23 13.01 -6.83
C VAL A 46 -5.02 13.58 -7.58
N PHE A 47 -3.88 13.72 -6.91
CA PHE A 47 -2.66 14.20 -7.54
C PHE A 47 -2.15 13.24 -8.62
N GLY A 48 -2.24 11.93 -8.39
CA GLY A 48 -1.92 10.91 -9.40
C GLY A 48 -2.74 11.11 -10.68
N TRP A 49 -4.05 11.27 -10.56
CA TRP A 49 -4.94 11.53 -11.70
C TRP A 49 -4.66 12.86 -12.40
N ILE A 50 -4.37 13.92 -11.66
CA ILE A 50 -3.98 15.23 -12.25
C ILE A 50 -2.66 15.11 -13.00
N CYS A 51 -1.71 14.31 -12.50
CA CYS A 51 -0.42 14.12 -13.13
C CYS A 51 -0.46 13.18 -14.33
N LEU A 52 -1.49 12.36 -14.47
CA LEU A 52 -1.59 11.38 -15.54
C LEU A 52 -1.60 12.04 -16.93
N GLU A 53 -0.62 11.67 -17.76
CA GLU A 53 -0.51 12.12 -19.15
C GLU A 53 -0.31 10.97 -20.13
N GLN A 54 0.26 9.86 -19.67
CA GLN A 54 0.61 8.71 -20.49
C GLN A 54 0.01 7.42 -19.95
N ASN A 55 -0.38 6.55 -20.85
CA ASN A 55 -1.16 5.35 -20.59
C ASN A 55 -0.53 4.34 -19.59
N PRO A 56 0.79 4.08 -19.53
CA PRO A 56 1.29 3.07 -18.59
C PRO A 56 1.08 3.45 -17.11
N TYR A 57 1.00 4.75 -16.79
CA TYR A 57 0.83 5.22 -15.41
C TYR A 57 -0.63 5.28 -14.95
N PHE A 58 -1.59 5.10 -15.86
CA PHE A 58 -3.01 4.90 -15.51
C PHE A 58 -3.17 3.77 -14.48
N VAL A 59 -2.34 2.74 -14.58
CA VAL A 59 -2.37 1.58 -13.71
C VAL A 59 -2.09 1.98 -12.25
N ILE A 60 -1.11 2.87 -12.00
CA ILE A 60 -0.82 3.36 -10.64
C ILE A 60 -2.01 4.19 -10.11
N CYS A 61 -2.59 5.06 -10.94
CA CYS A 61 -3.76 5.85 -10.54
C CYS A 61 -4.95 4.96 -10.17
N ALA A 62 -5.19 3.90 -10.95
CA ALA A 62 -6.23 2.92 -10.66
C ALA A 62 -5.95 2.18 -9.34
N ALA A 63 -4.70 1.75 -9.09
CA ALA A 63 -4.32 1.11 -7.84
C ALA A 63 -4.52 2.03 -6.64
N LEU A 64 -4.09 3.30 -6.72
CA LEU A 64 -4.32 4.32 -5.68
C LEU A 64 -5.82 4.56 -5.44
N THR A 65 -6.65 4.47 -6.48
CA THR A 65 -8.11 4.58 -6.33
C THR A 65 -8.68 3.42 -5.50
N PHE A 66 -8.26 2.17 -5.78
CA PHE A 66 -8.66 1.02 -4.97
C PHE A 66 -8.13 1.09 -3.54
N THR A 67 -6.92 1.59 -3.34
CA THR A 67 -6.34 1.86 -2.01
C THR A 67 -7.19 2.89 -1.26
N CYS A 68 -7.58 3.98 -1.92
CA CYS A 68 -8.45 5.01 -1.33
C CYS A 68 -9.85 4.47 -0.96
N ILE A 69 -10.43 3.59 -1.79
CA ILE A 69 -11.70 2.90 -1.48
C ILE A 69 -11.52 1.99 -0.25
N ALA A 70 -10.40 1.25 -0.18
CA ALA A 70 -10.11 0.39 0.96
C ALA A 70 -10.02 1.18 2.27
N ASP A 71 -9.31 2.30 2.27
CA ASP A 71 -9.20 3.17 3.45
C ASP A 71 -10.53 3.82 3.83
N PHE A 72 -11.34 4.19 2.86
CA PHE A 72 -12.70 4.66 3.12
C PHE A 72 -13.52 3.61 3.88
N LEU A 73 -13.42 2.34 3.48
CA LEU A 73 -14.13 1.23 4.12
C LEU A 73 -13.59 0.92 5.52
N LEU A 74 -12.30 1.18 5.79
CA LEU A 74 -11.69 0.95 7.10
C LEU A 74 -11.89 2.11 8.07
N GLU A 75 -11.72 3.35 7.61
CA GLU A 75 -11.64 4.50 8.48
C GLU A 75 -12.96 5.27 8.60
N ILE A 76 -13.77 5.30 7.55
CA ILE A 76 -15.00 6.13 7.49
C ILE A 76 -16.27 5.30 7.73
N VAL A 77 -16.36 4.10 7.14
CA VAL A 77 -17.52 3.22 7.31
C VAL A 77 -17.51 2.62 8.73
N GLN A 78 -18.67 2.69 9.41
CA GLN A 78 -18.82 2.18 10.76
C GLN A 78 -20.01 1.21 10.86
N PRO A 79 -19.81 -0.04 11.27
CA PRO A 79 -18.53 -0.70 11.63
C PRO A 79 -17.62 -0.88 10.39
N PRO A 80 -16.27 -0.97 10.58
CA PRO A 80 -15.34 -1.12 9.48
C PRO A 80 -15.58 -2.39 8.65
N GLU A 81 -15.66 -2.24 7.33
CA GLU A 81 -15.89 -3.34 6.37
C GLU A 81 -14.56 -4.00 5.96
N ARG A 82 -13.90 -4.68 6.94
CA ARG A 82 -12.56 -5.24 6.79
C ARG A 82 -12.40 -6.16 5.58
N SER A 83 -13.38 -7.04 5.35
CA SER A 83 -13.31 -8.02 4.24
C SER A 83 -13.33 -7.34 2.88
N MET A 84 -14.21 -6.35 2.69
CA MET A 84 -14.27 -5.56 1.45
C MET A 84 -13.03 -4.69 1.28
N ALA A 85 -12.56 -4.05 2.36
CA ALA A 85 -11.36 -3.24 2.33
C ALA A 85 -10.13 -4.06 1.91
N THR A 86 -9.91 -5.22 2.55
CA THR A 86 -8.79 -6.12 2.19
C THR A 86 -8.92 -6.62 0.75
N THR A 87 -10.15 -6.86 0.26
CA THR A 87 -10.38 -7.21 -1.14
C THR A 87 -9.98 -6.06 -2.08
N CYS A 88 -10.31 -4.81 -1.74
CA CYS A 88 -9.89 -3.65 -2.51
C CYS A 88 -8.36 -3.49 -2.51
N PHE A 89 -7.70 -3.71 -1.37
CA PHE A 89 -6.24 -3.73 -1.30
C PHE A 89 -5.64 -4.86 -2.16
N LEU A 90 -6.25 -6.06 -2.16
CA LEU A 90 -5.80 -7.16 -3.03
C LEU A 90 -5.91 -6.78 -4.51
N VAL A 91 -7.03 -6.18 -4.91
CA VAL A 91 -7.20 -5.67 -6.28
C VAL A 91 -6.13 -4.62 -6.61
N ALA A 92 -5.86 -3.68 -5.69
CA ALA A 92 -4.77 -2.71 -5.87
C ALA A 92 -3.42 -3.39 -6.08
N GLN A 93 -3.10 -4.48 -5.34
CA GLN A 93 -1.83 -5.21 -5.52
C GLN A 93 -1.73 -5.90 -6.89
N PHE A 94 -2.81 -6.45 -7.42
CA PHE A 94 -2.81 -7.00 -8.78
C PHE A 94 -2.65 -5.91 -9.85
N ILE A 95 -3.25 -4.75 -9.63
CA ILE A 95 -3.07 -3.61 -10.52
C ILE A 95 -1.62 -3.11 -10.47
N TYR A 96 -1.01 -2.98 -9.28
CA TYR A 96 0.42 -2.67 -9.13
C TYR A 96 1.31 -3.73 -9.78
N ALA A 97 0.93 -5.02 -9.69
CA ALA A 97 1.64 -6.08 -10.39
C ALA A 97 1.68 -5.86 -11.91
N SER A 98 0.57 -5.40 -12.49
CA SER A 98 0.52 -5.06 -13.92
C SER A 98 1.48 -3.90 -14.26
N TYR A 99 1.61 -2.91 -13.38
CA TYR A 99 2.61 -1.85 -13.52
C TYR A 99 4.03 -2.40 -13.50
N ILE A 100 4.35 -3.26 -12.53
CA ILE A 100 5.68 -3.89 -12.42
C ILE A 100 5.98 -4.77 -13.63
N CYS A 101 5.00 -5.52 -14.15
CA CYS A 101 5.15 -6.28 -15.38
C CYS A 101 5.47 -5.40 -16.59
N SER A 102 5.08 -4.12 -16.59
CA SER A 102 5.45 -3.19 -17.67
C SER A 102 6.94 -2.83 -17.70
N PHE A 103 7.71 -3.18 -16.64
CA PHE A 103 9.18 -3.05 -16.61
C PHE A 103 9.89 -4.22 -17.30
N ALA A 104 9.19 -5.33 -17.54
CA ALA A 104 9.76 -6.49 -18.19
C ALA A 104 10.22 -6.17 -19.61
N PHE A 105 11.43 -6.58 -19.96
CA PHE A 105 12.04 -6.29 -21.26
C PHE A 105 11.47 -7.16 -22.39
N ASN A 106 10.84 -8.29 -22.05
CA ASN A 106 10.30 -9.22 -23.03
C ASN A 106 9.13 -10.06 -22.49
N ALA A 107 8.43 -10.72 -23.40
CA ALA A 107 7.27 -11.54 -23.07
C ALA A 107 7.61 -12.73 -22.13
N ALA A 108 8.80 -13.32 -22.27
CA ALA A 108 9.20 -14.46 -21.42
C ALA A 108 9.37 -14.02 -19.95
N GLU A 109 9.93 -12.83 -19.70
CA GLU A 109 10.06 -12.25 -18.38
C GLU A 109 8.68 -11.94 -17.77
N THR A 110 7.77 -11.35 -18.55
CA THR A 110 6.38 -11.11 -18.12
C THR A 110 5.68 -12.41 -17.74
N ILE A 111 5.81 -13.46 -18.56
CA ILE A 111 5.22 -14.77 -18.27
C ILE A 111 5.83 -15.37 -17.01
N ALA A 112 7.13 -15.25 -16.80
CA ALA A 112 7.80 -15.71 -15.58
C ALA A 112 7.26 -15.00 -14.33
N HIS A 113 7.13 -13.66 -14.36
CA HIS A 113 6.54 -12.87 -13.27
C HIS A 113 5.13 -13.34 -12.91
N LEU A 114 4.27 -13.49 -13.94
CA LEU A 114 2.88 -13.93 -13.74
C LEU A 114 2.79 -15.36 -13.23
N SER A 115 3.64 -16.26 -13.74
CA SER A 115 3.68 -17.67 -13.32
C SER A 115 4.14 -17.82 -11.87
N ILE A 116 5.21 -17.13 -11.46
CA ILE A 116 5.70 -17.12 -10.08
C ILE A 116 4.60 -16.58 -9.16
N ARG A 117 3.95 -15.49 -9.54
CA ARG A 117 2.86 -14.89 -8.78
C ARG A 117 1.68 -15.85 -8.60
N ALA A 118 1.24 -16.51 -9.68
CA ALA A 118 0.16 -17.48 -9.62
C ALA A 118 0.49 -18.64 -8.67
N VAL A 119 1.70 -19.23 -8.81
CA VAL A 119 2.14 -20.32 -7.93
C VAL A 119 2.17 -19.89 -6.47
N ILE A 120 2.80 -18.76 -6.15
CA ILE A 120 2.91 -18.29 -4.77
C ILE A 120 1.53 -17.95 -4.19
N THR A 121 0.64 -17.32 -4.96
CA THR A 121 -0.73 -17.03 -4.54
C THR A 121 -1.51 -18.31 -4.20
N ILE A 122 -1.41 -19.34 -5.06
CA ILE A 122 -2.06 -20.65 -4.82
C ILE A 122 -1.47 -21.32 -3.57
N VAL A 123 -0.14 -21.35 -3.45
CA VAL A 123 0.55 -21.95 -2.30
C VAL A 123 0.15 -21.22 -1.00
N ALA A 124 0.12 -19.90 -1.01
CA ALA A 124 -0.32 -19.09 0.14
C ALA A 124 -1.75 -19.43 0.56
N GLY A 125 -2.69 -19.53 -0.40
CA GLY A 125 -4.06 -19.95 -0.15
C GLY A 125 -4.16 -21.36 0.44
N VAL A 126 -3.40 -22.32 -0.09
CA VAL A 126 -3.37 -23.70 0.44
C VAL A 126 -2.82 -23.75 1.87
N ILE A 127 -1.79 -22.94 2.17
CA ILE A 127 -1.23 -22.86 3.53
C ILE A 127 -2.28 -22.36 4.52
N VAL A 128 -3.06 -21.33 4.17
CA VAL A 128 -4.13 -20.81 5.04
C VAL A 128 -5.10 -21.92 5.41
N PHE A 129 -5.61 -22.68 4.43
CA PHE A 129 -6.54 -23.78 4.70
C PHE A 129 -5.92 -24.88 5.56
N LYS A 130 -4.64 -25.20 5.36
CA LYS A 130 -3.95 -26.22 6.17
C LYS A 130 -3.66 -25.77 7.60
N VAL A 131 -3.29 -24.50 7.79
CA VAL A 131 -2.90 -23.95 9.10
C VAL A 131 -4.13 -23.60 9.93
N LEU A 132 -5.09 -22.88 9.34
CA LEU A 132 -6.27 -22.40 10.07
C LEU A 132 -7.39 -23.44 10.15
N LYS A 133 -7.41 -24.43 9.24
CA LYS A 133 -8.44 -25.49 9.21
C LYS A 133 -9.85 -24.89 9.30
N ASP A 134 -10.61 -25.30 10.33
CA ASP A 134 -12.00 -24.87 10.56
C ASP A 134 -12.14 -23.38 10.93
N LYS A 135 -11.02 -22.70 11.20
CA LYS A 135 -10.98 -21.24 11.47
C LYS A 135 -10.66 -20.41 10.22
N ALA A 136 -10.43 -21.06 9.07
CA ALA A 136 -10.20 -20.37 7.82
C ALA A 136 -11.48 -19.69 7.37
N ASP A 137 -11.47 -18.37 7.37
CA ASP A 137 -12.54 -17.52 6.85
C ASP A 137 -12.12 -16.77 5.61
N TYR A 138 -13.06 -16.08 4.99
CA TYR A 138 -12.81 -15.27 3.80
C TYR A 138 -11.75 -14.19 4.05
N LEU A 139 -11.81 -13.50 5.19
CA LEU A 139 -10.86 -12.44 5.53
C LEU A 139 -9.44 -12.98 5.66
N SER A 140 -9.25 -14.10 6.33
CA SER A 140 -7.95 -14.77 6.48
C SER A 140 -7.35 -15.14 5.12
N LEU A 141 -8.16 -15.73 4.23
CA LEU A 141 -7.72 -16.10 2.90
C LEU A 141 -7.29 -14.88 2.08
N VAL A 142 -8.15 -13.88 2.01
CA VAL A 142 -7.87 -12.66 1.24
C VAL A 142 -6.66 -11.92 1.80
N SER A 143 -6.50 -11.86 3.14
CA SER A 143 -5.36 -11.20 3.78
C SER A 143 -4.03 -11.85 3.43
N VAL A 144 -3.94 -13.18 3.44
CA VAL A 144 -2.70 -13.89 3.11
C VAL A 144 -2.37 -13.78 1.61
N VAL A 145 -3.38 -13.93 0.74
CA VAL A 145 -3.21 -13.74 -0.70
C VAL A 145 -2.78 -12.30 -1.01
N TYR A 146 -3.39 -11.33 -0.37
CA TYR A 146 -3.02 -9.91 -0.46
C TYR A 146 -1.56 -9.67 -0.06
N PHE A 147 -1.17 -10.14 1.14
CA PHE A 147 0.18 -9.92 1.65
C PHE A 147 1.23 -10.64 0.80
N ALA A 148 0.96 -11.85 0.31
CA ALA A 148 1.83 -12.56 -0.62
C ALA A 148 2.06 -11.75 -1.92
N ASN A 149 1.01 -11.15 -2.47
CA ASN A 149 1.13 -10.30 -3.66
C ASN A 149 1.87 -8.99 -3.40
N LEU A 150 1.71 -8.39 -2.22
CA LEU A 150 2.48 -7.22 -1.80
C LEU A 150 3.98 -7.54 -1.69
N VAL A 151 4.33 -8.68 -1.07
CA VAL A 151 5.73 -9.14 -1.00
C VAL A 151 6.31 -9.37 -2.39
N LEU A 152 5.55 -9.95 -3.30
CA LEU A 152 5.99 -10.11 -4.69
C LEU A 152 6.18 -8.76 -5.40
N ASN A 153 5.32 -7.78 -5.14
CA ASN A 153 5.50 -6.42 -5.66
C ASN A 153 6.81 -5.80 -5.15
N ILE A 154 7.19 -6.04 -3.89
CA ILE A 154 8.50 -5.61 -3.37
C ILE A 154 9.61 -6.29 -4.14
N VAL A 155 9.63 -7.63 -4.17
CA VAL A 155 10.72 -8.40 -4.78
C VAL A 155 10.95 -7.96 -6.23
N PHE A 156 9.89 -7.90 -7.02
CA PHE A 156 10.01 -7.54 -8.44
C PHE A 156 10.35 -6.06 -8.65
N SER A 157 9.85 -5.14 -7.82
CA SER A 157 10.22 -3.72 -7.92
C SER A 157 11.67 -3.48 -7.50
N PHE A 158 12.21 -4.26 -6.54
CA PHE A 158 13.62 -4.17 -6.16
C PHE A 158 14.58 -4.68 -7.25
N ILE A 159 14.16 -5.63 -8.09
CA ILE A 159 14.94 -6.02 -9.27
C ILE A 159 15.14 -4.82 -10.21
N HIS A 160 14.15 -3.92 -10.29
CA HIS A 160 14.15 -2.73 -11.13
C HIS A 160 14.40 -1.42 -10.34
N ILE A 161 14.99 -1.48 -9.16
CA ILE A 161 15.15 -0.33 -8.24
C ILE A 161 15.94 0.82 -8.86
N LYS A 162 16.88 0.56 -9.77
CA LYS A 162 17.67 1.60 -10.44
C LYS A 162 16.81 2.54 -11.28
N ASP A 163 15.78 2.01 -11.90
CA ASP A 163 14.89 2.77 -12.78
C ASP A 163 13.63 3.26 -12.08
N HIS A 164 13.15 2.49 -11.07
CA HIS A 164 11.91 2.71 -10.32
C HIS A 164 12.11 2.73 -8.80
N PRO A 165 13.03 3.57 -8.26
CA PRO A 165 13.36 3.55 -6.83
C PRO A 165 12.20 3.96 -5.92
N LEU A 166 11.33 4.87 -6.38
CA LEU A 166 10.21 5.34 -5.56
C LEU A 166 9.14 4.25 -5.41
N ALA A 167 8.87 3.48 -6.48
CA ALA A 167 7.97 2.34 -6.41
C ALA A 167 8.51 1.26 -5.47
N ALA A 168 9.81 0.90 -5.57
CA ALA A 168 10.42 -0.12 -4.73
C ALA A 168 10.36 0.25 -3.23
N ILE A 169 10.75 1.48 -2.88
CA ILE A 169 10.69 1.97 -1.50
C ILE A 169 9.24 2.12 -1.03
N GLY A 170 8.35 2.61 -1.90
CA GLY A 170 6.93 2.74 -1.62
C GLY A 170 6.29 1.40 -1.24
N PHE A 171 6.52 0.32 -2.01
CA PHE A 171 6.02 -1.02 -1.67
C PHE A 171 6.63 -1.58 -0.40
N LEU A 172 7.91 -1.34 -0.14
CA LEU A 172 8.55 -1.76 1.11
C LEU A 172 7.89 -1.11 2.33
N LEU A 173 7.67 0.19 2.28
CA LEU A 173 6.98 0.92 3.36
C LEU A 173 5.53 0.46 3.52
N PHE A 174 4.84 0.18 2.41
CA PHE A 174 3.50 -0.38 2.45
C PHE A 174 3.47 -1.72 3.20
N ALA A 175 4.39 -2.62 2.90
CA ALA A 175 4.47 -3.91 3.59
C ALA A 175 4.85 -3.78 5.07
N LEU A 176 5.70 -2.83 5.44
CA LEU A 176 6.01 -2.55 6.84
C LEU A 176 4.79 -2.03 7.61
N CYS A 177 3.98 -1.19 6.98
CA CYS A 177 2.68 -0.78 7.52
C CYS A 177 1.79 -2.00 7.77
N ASP A 178 1.57 -2.83 6.77
CA ASP A 178 0.64 -3.96 6.84
C ASP A 178 1.13 -5.08 7.76
N LEU A 179 2.44 -5.30 7.82
CA LEU A 179 3.03 -6.19 8.80
C LEU A 179 2.66 -5.73 10.22
N ASN A 180 2.72 -4.43 10.47
CA ASN A 180 2.36 -3.86 11.78
C ASN A 180 0.86 -3.99 12.06
N VAL A 181 0.00 -3.77 11.05
CA VAL A 181 -1.44 -4.03 11.16
C VAL A 181 -1.69 -5.51 11.48
N GLY A 182 -1.07 -6.42 10.74
CA GLY A 182 -1.20 -7.86 10.93
C GLY A 182 -0.74 -8.32 12.32
N LEU A 183 0.40 -7.82 12.80
CA LEU A 183 0.90 -8.08 14.15
C LEU A 183 -0.06 -7.54 15.21
N SER A 184 -0.57 -6.32 15.06
CA SER A 184 -1.54 -5.72 15.97
C SER A 184 -2.82 -6.56 16.09
N VAL A 185 -3.37 -6.99 14.95
CA VAL A 185 -4.54 -7.89 14.91
C VAL A 185 -4.21 -9.24 15.54
N GLY A 186 -3.05 -9.83 15.22
CA GLY A 186 -2.61 -11.11 15.78
C GLY A 186 -2.47 -11.09 17.30
N VAL A 187 -1.95 -9.99 17.86
CA VAL A 187 -1.86 -9.78 19.31
C VAL A 187 -3.25 -9.57 19.92
N ALA A 188 -4.09 -8.72 19.32
CA ALA A 188 -5.43 -8.44 19.81
C ALA A 188 -6.36 -9.67 19.82
N THR A 189 -6.15 -10.60 18.88
CA THR A 189 -6.91 -11.87 18.78
C THR A 189 -6.28 -13.02 19.57
N GLY A 190 -5.09 -12.80 20.18
CA GLY A 190 -4.38 -13.83 20.96
C GLY A 190 -3.70 -14.91 20.10
N TYR A 191 -3.58 -14.72 18.79
CA TYR A 191 -2.82 -15.64 17.93
C TYR A 191 -1.31 -15.47 18.06
N ILE A 192 -0.86 -14.28 18.44
CA ILE A 192 0.55 -13.93 18.58
C ILE A 192 0.75 -13.37 20.00
N ASP A 193 1.71 -13.92 20.73
CA ASP A 193 2.12 -13.42 22.04
C ASP A 193 3.43 -12.67 21.91
N ILE A 194 3.34 -11.35 21.72
CA ILE A 194 4.49 -10.43 21.74
C ILE A 194 4.46 -9.69 23.07
N ARG A 195 5.53 -9.76 23.85
CA ARG A 195 5.68 -9.10 25.15
C ARG A 195 7.03 -8.41 25.27
N GLY A 196 7.13 -7.52 26.28
CA GLY A 196 8.37 -6.85 26.62
C GLY A 196 8.75 -5.72 25.66
N PRO A 197 10.05 -5.40 25.52
CA PRO A 197 10.52 -4.20 24.81
C PRO A 197 10.04 -4.10 23.35
N LEU A 198 9.84 -5.22 22.69
CA LEU A 198 9.34 -5.24 21.31
C LEU A 198 7.86 -4.83 21.24
N TYR A 199 7.05 -5.29 22.19
CA TYR A 199 5.65 -4.86 22.29
C TYR A 199 5.56 -3.35 22.56
N ASP A 200 6.36 -2.87 23.54
CA ASP A 200 6.40 -1.46 23.91
C ASP A 200 6.87 -0.59 22.76
N PHE A 201 7.82 -1.07 21.97
CA PHE A 201 8.31 -0.37 20.77
C PHE A 201 7.24 -0.31 19.67
N LEU A 202 6.57 -1.43 19.35
CA LEU A 202 5.62 -1.51 18.22
C LEU A 202 4.26 -0.88 18.56
N PHE A 203 3.79 -1.05 19.80
CA PHE A 203 2.41 -0.70 20.18
C PHE A 203 2.30 0.24 21.38
N GLY A 204 3.33 0.36 22.20
CA GLY A 204 3.39 1.24 23.37
C GLY A 204 4.07 2.58 23.09
N SER A 205 4.73 2.74 21.94
CA SER A 205 5.38 4.01 21.59
C SER A 205 4.32 5.07 21.25
N ARG A 206 4.70 6.35 21.44
CA ARG A 206 3.85 7.49 21.03
C ARG A 206 3.73 7.60 19.49
N LEU A 207 4.61 6.90 18.76
CA LEU A 207 4.63 6.89 17.31
C LEU A 207 3.77 5.74 16.78
N ASP A 208 2.78 6.08 15.98
CA ASP A 208 1.98 5.09 15.24
C ASP A 208 2.76 4.61 14.01
N PHE A 209 3.41 3.44 14.15
CA PHE A 209 4.25 2.85 13.09
C PHE A 209 3.47 2.52 11.81
N ILE A 210 2.16 2.30 11.91
CA ILE A 210 1.31 2.07 10.74
C ILE A 210 1.35 3.31 9.87
N TRP A 211 1.04 4.48 10.44
CA TRP A 211 0.97 5.75 9.70
C TRP A 211 2.35 6.33 9.39
N LEU A 212 3.36 6.02 10.21
CA LEU A 212 4.76 6.34 9.93
C LEU A 212 5.24 5.74 8.59
N CYS A 213 4.78 4.53 8.25
CA CYS A 213 5.14 3.84 7.03
C CYS A 213 4.13 4.11 5.89
N TYR A 214 2.84 4.19 6.22
CA TYR A 214 1.78 4.25 5.22
C TYR A 214 1.77 5.55 4.42
N ILE A 215 1.82 6.71 5.09
CA ILE A 215 1.79 8.01 4.43
C ILE A 215 2.96 8.18 3.45
N PRO A 216 4.23 7.95 3.86
CA PRO A 216 5.34 8.01 2.91
C PRO A 216 5.22 6.99 1.77
N SER A 217 4.66 5.80 2.02
CA SER A 217 4.42 4.80 0.98
C SER A 217 3.54 5.34 -0.14
N GLN A 218 2.34 5.86 0.20
CA GLN A 218 1.39 6.37 -0.78
C GLN A 218 1.94 7.60 -1.51
N THR A 219 2.64 8.46 -0.79
CA THR A 219 3.33 9.63 -1.36
C THR A 219 4.38 9.22 -2.39
N LEU A 220 5.19 8.20 -2.11
CA LEU A 220 6.22 7.70 -3.03
C LEU A 220 5.61 7.03 -4.26
N LEU A 221 4.60 6.17 -4.09
CA LEU A 221 3.90 5.51 -5.19
C LEU A 221 3.24 6.52 -6.13
N CYS A 222 2.63 7.57 -5.58
CA CYS A 222 2.07 8.65 -6.37
C CYS A 222 3.17 9.48 -7.07
N SER A 223 4.26 9.78 -6.37
CA SER A 223 5.39 10.55 -6.91
C SER A 223 6.09 9.83 -8.06
N GLU A 224 6.06 8.50 -8.10
CA GLU A 224 6.58 7.71 -9.22
C GLU A 224 5.98 8.16 -10.56
N ILE A 225 4.66 8.42 -10.61
CA ILE A 225 3.98 8.93 -11.81
C ILE A 225 4.62 10.24 -12.28
N TYR A 226 4.83 11.16 -11.35
CA TYR A 226 5.38 12.47 -11.64
C TYR A 226 6.80 12.41 -12.20
N PHE A 227 7.68 11.64 -11.56
CA PHE A 227 9.09 11.55 -11.93
C PHE A 227 9.32 10.76 -13.21
N GLN A 228 8.62 9.67 -13.43
CA GLN A 228 8.79 8.85 -14.63
C GLN A 228 8.31 9.57 -15.89
N GLN A 229 7.20 10.29 -15.81
CA GLN A 229 6.75 11.12 -16.93
C GLN A 229 7.68 12.31 -17.20
N SER A 230 8.42 12.78 -16.21
CA SER A 230 9.44 13.82 -16.41
C SER A 230 10.65 13.28 -17.15
N LYS A 231 11.08 12.04 -16.85
CA LYS A 231 12.20 11.36 -17.54
C LYS A 231 11.89 11.06 -19.01
N SER A 232 10.68 10.63 -19.33
CA SER A 232 10.28 10.27 -20.70
C SER A 232 10.27 11.47 -21.67
N ARG A 233 10.39 12.69 -21.16
CA ARG A 233 10.40 13.94 -21.95
C ARG A 233 11.75 14.61 -22.04
N ALA A 234 12.74 14.16 -21.29
CA ALA A 234 14.11 14.68 -21.33
C ALA A 234 14.94 13.90 -22.33
#